data_0db32bca0c5750cb1edbbbc6cc1f96c2
#
_entry.id   0db32bca0c5750cb1edbbbc6cc1f96c2
#
_cell.length_a   1.000
_cell.length_b   1.000
_cell.length_c   1.000
_cell.angle_alpha   90.00
_cell.angle_beta   90.00
_cell.angle_gamma   90.00
#
_symmetry.space_group_name_H-M   'P 1'
#
loop_
_entity.id
_entity.type
_entity.pdbx_description
1 polymer ?
#
loop_
_entity_poly.entity_id
_entity_poly.type
_entity_poly.pdbx_seq_one_letter_code
_entity_poly.pdbx_strand_id
1 'polypeptide(L)'
;MRVEIAVDGLPGALDGFSVAQVSDLHVSSLITGKRLEKAVAAVNALKPDLIALTGDFADGTAAHLAPVMQALKDLRAPYGVWGVDGNHEHYTDYAGWRELLPKLGVRMLWNAHGVIDVKGTPLVVAGLTDPMAARFGRELPNLEKALFGSPDATVLLLAHQPKLAFKVAGRGVDLQLSGHTHGGQAPGIAFVTERLNAGLLKGLYNIPAAETGAGNLRLYINRGTYLWNGFPLRIGTTGEVTLITLKKSS
;
A
#
# COMPACT_ATOMS: atom_id res chain seq x y z
N MET A 1 7.50 7.30 -10.44
CA MET A 1 6.79 6.74 -11.62
C MET A 1 5.41 7.38 -11.72
N ARG A 2 4.76 7.42 -12.93
CA ARG A 2 3.37 7.87 -13.11
C ARG A 2 2.61 6.79 -13.82
N VAL A 3 1.41 6.46 -13.34
CA VAL A 3 0.56 5.40 -13.90
C VAL A 3 -0.89 5.90 -13.88
N GLU A 4 -1.59 5.73 -14.99
CA GLU A 4 -3.04 5.93 -15.05
C GLU A 4 -3.72 4.57 -14.92
N ILE A 5 -4.73 4.48 -14.07
CA ILE A 5 -5.49 3.24 -13.85
C ILE A 5 -6.96 3.51 -14.14
N ALA A 6 -7.47 2.86 -15.18
CA ALA A 6 -8.88 2.87 -15.48
C ALA A 6 -9.64 2.01 -14.45
N VAL A 7 -10.63 2.60 -13.80
CA VAL A 7 -11.49 1.93 -12.80
C VAL A 7 -12.91 1.91 -13.37
N ASP A 8 -13.50 0.73 -13.38
CA ASP A 8 -14.86 0.54 -13.90
C ASP A 8 -15.89 1.23 -12.98
N GLY A 9 -16.84 1.91 -13.57
CA GLY A 9 -17.86 2.62 -12.79
C GLY A 9 -17.38 3.85 -12.02
N LEU A 10 -16.12 4.32 -12.22
CA LEU A 10 -15.58 5.46 -11.51
C LEU A 10 -16.44 6.71 -11.68
N PRO A 11 -16.94 7.34 -10.58
CA PRO A 11 -17.65 8.60 -10.64
C PRO A 11 -16.80 9.72 -11.25
N GLY A 12 -17.43 10.62 -12.02
CA GLY A 12 -16.72 11.73 -12.69
C GLY A 12 -15.93 12.64 -11.74
N ALA A 13 -16.36 12.80 -10.50
CA ALA A 13 -15.63 13.59 -9.49
C ALA A 13 -14.29 12.96 -9.09
N LEU A 14 -14.13 11.65 -9.24
CA LEU A 14 -12.90 10.91 -8.98
C LEU A 14 -11.99 10.76 -10.21
N ASP A 15 -12.45 11.13 -11.41
CA ASP A 15 -11.58 11.11 -12.59
C ASP A 15 -10.47 12.16 -12.43
N GLY A 16 -9.23 11.70 -12.55
CA GLY A 16 -8.04 12.51 -12.27
C GLY A 16 -7.59 12.54 -10.81
N PHE A 17 -8.32 11.92 -9.87
CA PHE A 17 -7.88 11.82 -8.47
C PHE A 17 -6.54 11.07 -8.38
N SER A 18 -5.59 11.64 -7.63
CA SER A 18 -4.21 11.16 -7.61
C SER A 18 -3.80 10.58 -6.27
N VAL A 19 -3.19 9.41 -6.29
CA VAL A 19 -2.68 8.70 -5.11
C VAL A 19 -1.17 8.51 -5.26
N ALA A 20 -0.38 9.04 -4.33
CA ALA A 20 1.03 8.67 -4.25
C ALA A 20 1.19 7.40 -3.42
N GLN A 21 1.61 6.32 -4.04
CA GLN A 21 1.94 5.08 -3.35
C GLN A 21 3.42 5.03 -3.00
N VAL A 22 3.68 4.73 -1.73
CA VAL A 22 4.99 4.42 -1.15
C VAL A 22 4.88 3.09 -0.44
N SER A 23 5.84 2.20 -0.63
CA SER A 23 5.84 0.87 -0.04
C SER A 23 7.25 0.44 0.32
N ASP A 24 7.38 -0.49 1.26
CA ASP A 24 8.64 -1.17 1.52
C ASP A 24 9.79 -0.17 1.77
N LEU A 25 9.60 0.69 2.75
CA LEU A 25 10.60 1.69 3.16
C LEU A 25 11.79 1.04 3.86
N HIS A 26 11.55 -0.05 4.60
CA HIS A 26 12.59 -0.79 5.32
C HIS A 26 13.60 0.11 6.02
N VAL A 27 13.10 1.13 6.75
CA VAL A 27 13.95 2.03 7.53
C VAL A 27 14.77 1.22 8.52
N SER A 28 16.07 1.42 8.48
CA SER A 28 17.04 0.58 9.18
C SER A 28 18.37 1.29 9.26
N SER A 29 19.43 0.60 9.68
CA SER A 29 20.80 1.12 9.64
C SER A 29 21.27 1.48 8.21
N LEU A 30 20.71 0.84 7.17
CA LEU A 30 21.02 1.13 5.76
C LEU A 30 20.20 2.30 5.20
N ILE A 31 18.98 2.48 5.70
CA ILE A 31 18.07 3.54 5.26
C ILE A 31 17.98 4.60 6.35
N THR A 32 18.87 5.57 6.24
CA THR A 32 19.02 6.65 7.22
C THR A 32 17.95 7.73 7.07
N GLY A 33 17.87 8.63 8.07
CA GLY A 33 16.95 9.78 8.06
C GLY A 33 17.03 10.62 6.78
N LYS A 34 18.22 10.93 6.31
CA LYS A 34 18.43 11.69 5.04
C LYS A 34 17.81 11.00 3.81
N ARG A 35 17.80 9.67 3.78
CA ARG A 35 17.14 8.93 2.69
C ARG A 35 15.63 9.01 2.81
N LEU A 36 15.09 8.84 4.03
CA LEU A 36 13.66 8.96 4.27
C LEU A 36 13.16 10.38 3.97
N GLU A 37 13.87 11.41 4.40
CA GLU A 37 13.58 12.82 4.08
C GLU A 37 13.54 13.07 2.55
N LYS A 38 14.47 12.47 1.80
CA LYS A 38 14.46 12.55 0.32
C LYS A 38 13.22 11.87 -0.28
N ALA A 39 12.80 10.72 0.26
CA ALA A 39 11.57 10.06 -0.20
C ALA A 39 10.35 10.93 0.10
N VAL A 40 10.24 11.47 1.30
CA VAL A 40 9.16 12.38 1.71
C VAL A 40 9.11 13.62 0.81
N ALA A 41 10.26 14.25 0.55
CA ALA A 41 10.34 15.39 -0.37
C ALA A 41 9.90 15.03 -1.79
N ALA A 42 10.32 13.85 -2.30
CA ALA A 42 9.92 13.37 -3.61
C ALA A 42 8.41 13.10 -3.71
N VAL A 43 7.81 12.53 -2.67
CA VAL A 43 6.35 12.31 -2.59
C VAL A 43 5.62 13.64 -2.59
N ASN A 44 6.01 14.60 -1.75
CA ASN A 44 5.38 15.91 -1.65
C ASN A 44 5.49 16.71 -2.96
N ALA A 45 6.61 16.57 -3.69
CA ALA A 45 6.81 17.20 -4.99
C ALA A 45 5.83 16.71 -6.07
N LEU A 46 5.26 15.51 -5.91
CA LEU A 46 4.21 14.98 -6.79
C LEU A 46 2.87 15.68 -6.58
N LYS A 47 2.66 16.35 -5.45
CA LYS A 47 1.41 17.01 -5.04
C LYS A 47 0.18 16.08 -5.16
N PRO A 48 0.20 14.89 -4.55
CA PRO A 48 -0.89 13.95 -4.65
C PRO A 48 -2.11 14.43 -3.86
N ASP A 49 -3.30 13.96 -4.23
CA ASP A 49 -4.51 14.17 -3.44
C ASP A 49 -4.51 13.33 -2.16
N LEU A 50 -3.99 12.10 -2.23
CA LEU A 50 -3.87 11.15 -1.14
C LEU A 50 -2.51 10.47 -1.17
N ILE A 51 -1.96 10.11 0.00
CA ILE A 51 -0.75 9.28 0.12
C ILE A 51 -1.13 7.92 0.71
N ALA A 52 -0.72 6.84 0.05
CA ALA A 52 -0.92 5.46 0.47
C ALA A 52 0.42 4.80 0.82
N LEU A 53 0.58 4.38 2.09
CA LEU A 53 1.75 3.67 2.59
C LEU A 53 1.38 2.18 2.73
N THR A 54 1.93 1.34 1.87
CA THR A 54 1.48 -0.05 1.74
C THR A 54 2.39 -1.06 2.44
N GLY A 55 2.78 -0.74 3.68
CA GLY A 55 3.47 -1.67 4.60
C GLY A 55 4.99 -1.72 4.48
N ASP A 56 5.59 -2.51 5.35
CA ASP A 56 7.02 -2.70 5.51
C ASP A 56 7.77 -1.37 5.70
N PHE A 57 7.37 -0.66 6.77
CA PHE A 57 7.94 0.65 7.11
C PHE A 57 9.38 0.54 7.59
N ALA A 58 9.70 -0.52 8.37
CA ALA A 58 10.98 -0.57 9.04
C ALA A 58 11.45 -2.00 9.40
N ASP A 59 12.77 -2.15 9.48
CA ASP A 59 13.48 -3.37 9.91
C ASP A 59 14.12 -3.16 11.29
N GLY A 60 13.30 -3.01 12.31
CA GLY A 60 13.75 -2.80 13.70
C GLY A 60 12.61 -2.41 14.62
N THR A 61 12.94 -2.07 15.87
CA THR A 61 11.93 -1.66 16.85
C THR A 61 11.51 -0.19 16.66
N ALA A 62 10.25 0.10 16.96
CA ALA A 62 9.72 1.45 16.89
C ALA A 62 10.51 2.42 17.79
N ALA A 63 10.87 1.99 19.00
CA ALA A 63 11.66 2.81 19.93
C ALA A 63 13.01 3.24 19.33
N HIS A 64 13.72 2.31 18.69
CA HIS A 64 15.03 2.59 18.10
C HIS A 64 14.94 3.50 16.86
N LEU A 65 13.93 3.28 16.03
CA LEU A 65 13.79 3.98 14.74
C LEU A 65 12.90 5.23 14.80
N ALA A 66 12.24 5.49 15.92
CA ALA A 66 11.37 6.66 16.09
C ALA A 66 12.03 7.99 15.67
N PRO A 67 13.31 8.28 15.99
CA PRO A 67 13.94 9.53 15.56
C PRO A 67 14.01 9.67 14.03
N VAL A 68 14.33 8.59 13.32
CA VAL A 68 14.41 8.57 11.85
C VAL A 68 13.03 8.69 11.21
N MET A 69 12.05 7.99 11.81
CA MET A 69 10.67 7.97 11.31
C MET A 69 9.93 9.31 11.44
N GLN A 70 10.45 10.28 12.22
CA GLN A 70 9.85 11.61 12.33
C GLN A 70 9.65 12.30 10.97
N ALA A 71 10.48 11.99 9.99
CA ALA A 71 10.35 12.54 8.64
C ALA A 71 8.98 12.25 8.00
N LEU A 72 8.27 11.17 8.39
CA LEU A 72 6.93 10.87 7.89
C LEU A 72 5.91 11.95 8.25
N LYS A 73 6.13 12.72 9.32
CA LYS A 73 5.27 13.85 9.70
C LYS A 73 5.22 14.94 8.62
N ASP A 74 6.20 14.97 7.75
CA ASP A 74 6.30 15.97 6.69
C ASP A 74 5.60 15.56 5.40
N LEU A 75 5.00 14.38 5.33
CA LEU A 75 4.12 13.99 4.23
C LEU A 75 2.89 14.90 4.17
N ARG A 76 2.53 15.36 2.97
CA ARG A 76 1.43 16.32 2.74
C ARG A 76 0.55 15.86 1.59
N ALA A 77 -0.72 15.65 1.90
CA ALA A 77 -1.78 15.43 0.90
C ALA A 77 -3.11 15.97 1.45
N PRO A 78 -3.96 16.61 0.62
CA PRO A 78 -5.25 17.17 1.06
C PRO A 78 -6.16 16.16 1.75
N TYR A 79 -6.18 14.91 1.26
CA TYR A 79 -6.99 13.83 1.85
C TYR A 79 -6.23 12.93 2.81
N GLY A 80 -5.00 13.33 3.19
CA GLY A 80 -4.21 12.72 4.24
C GLY A 80 -3.31 11.59 3.79
N VAL A 81 -2.67 10.99 4.80
CA VAL A 81 -1.73 9.87 4.67
C VAL A 81 -2.38 8.65 5.29
N TRP A 82 -2.54 7.59 4.51
CA TRP A 82 -3.18 6.35 4.90
C TRP A 82 -2.19 5.20 4.82
N GLY A 83 -2.29 4.21 5.71
CA GLY A 83 -1.35 3.11 5.69
C GLY A 83 -1.91 1.81 6.22
N VAL A 84 -1.25 0.72 5.84
CA VAL A 84 -1.45 -0.63 6.37
C VAL A 84 -0.12 -1.18 6.84
N ASP A 85 -0.13 -2.18 7.72
CA ASP A 85 1.07 -2.91 8.08
C ASP A 85 1.53 -3.86 6.96
N GLY A 86 2.82 -4.18 6.98
CA GLY A 86 3.39 -5.28 6.23
C GLY A 86 3.86 -6.39 7.16
N ASN A 87 4.53 -7.40 6.60
CA ASN A 87 5.01 -8.53 7.40
C ASN A 87 6.16 -8.14 8.34
N HIS A 88 6.95 -7.11 8.02
CA HIS A 88 8.07 -6.68 8.83
C HIS A 88 7.66 -6.03 10.15
N GLU A 89 6.56 -5.32 10.22
CA GLU A 89 6.01 -4.81 11.47
C GLU A 89 5.66 -5.96 12.43
N HIS A 90 5.20 -7.10 11.89
CA HIS A 90 4.88 -8.28 12.70
C HIS A 90 6.12 -9.02 13.22
N TYR A 91 7.23 -9.02 12.45
CA TYR A 91 8.47 -9.69 12.84
C TYR A 91 9.24 -8.95 13.94
N THR A 92 9.15 -7.62 13.97
CA THR A 92 10.03 -6.79 14.78
C THR A 92 9.35 -6.29 16.06
N ASP A 93 8.45 -5.31 15.94
CA ASP A 93 7.84 -4.63 17.10
C ASP A 93 6.43 -4.14 16.76
N TYR A 94 5.52 -5.08 16.56
CA TYR A 94 4.16 -4.77 16.13
C TYR A 94 3.43 -3.76 17.04
N ALA A 95 3.56 -3.94 18.37
CA ALA A 95 2.90 -3.06 19.33
C ALA A 95 3.45 -1.63 19.26
N GLY A 96 4.78 -1.50 19.20
CA GLY A 96 5.43 -0.21 19.08
C GLY A 96 5.09 0.50 17.76
N TRP A 97 5.01 -0.23 16.66
CA TRP A 97 4.61 0.34 15.36
C TRP A 97 3.15 0.78 15.35
N ARG A 98 2.26 0.01 15.95
CA ARG A 98 0.85 0.41 16.11
C ARG A 98 0.68 1.70 16.89
N GLU A 99 1.55 1.95 17.86
CA GLU A 99 1.52 3.19 18.65
C GLU A 99 2.19 4.35 17.93
N LEU A 100 3.33 4.12 17.26
CA LEU A 100 4.14 5.17 16.68
C LEU A 100 3.55 5.72 15.37
N LEU A 101 3.15 4.87 14.43
CA LEU A 101 2.74 5.31 13.09
C LEU A 101 1.57 6.33 13.11
N PRO A 102 0.51 6.15 13.94
CA PRO A 102 -0.53 7.17 14.07
C PRO A 102 0.00 8.51 14.63
N LYS A 103 0.97 8.49 15.56
CA LYS A 103 1.60 9.69 16.11
C LYS A 103 2.44 10.45 15.07
N LEU A 104 2.82 9.77 13.99
CA LEU A 104 3.51 10.35 12.84
C LEU A 104 2.55 10.88 11.76
N GLY A 105 1.24 10.87 12.03
CA GLY A 105 0.21 11.40 11.12
C GLY A 105 -0.29 10.41 10.08
N VAL A 106 0.06 9.13 10.19
CA VAL A 106 -0.45 8.08 9.31
C VAL A 106 -1.76 7.53 9.84
N ARG A 107 -2.82 7.59 9.05
CA ARG A 107 -4.11 6.93 9.36
C ARG A 107 -3.99 5.46 9.04
N MET A 108 -3.62 4.67 10.07
CA MET A 108 -3.40 3.23 9.92
C MET A 108 -4.74 2.47 9.88
N LEU A 109 -4.84 1.54 8.93
CA LEU A 109 -6.03 0.73 8.70
C LEU A 109 -5.73 -0.74 9.00
N TRP A 110 -6.24 -1.24 10.11
CA TRP A 110 -6.13 -2.64 10.54
C TRP A 110 -7.51 -3.31 10.43
N ASN A 111 -7.84 -3.89 9.26
CA ASN A 111 -9.16 -4.37 8.90
C ASN A 111 -10.23 -3.28 9.15
N ALA A 112 -9.99 -2.10 8.62
CA ALA A 112 -10.81 -0.92 8.81
C ALA A 112 -10.85 -0.07 7.53
N HIS A 113 -11.74 0.91 7.49
CA HIS A 113 -11.80 1.90 6.44
C HIS A 113 -11.97 3.31 7.00
N GLY A 114 -11.74 4.27 6.14
CA GLY A 114 -12.22 5.63 6.30
C GLY A 114 -12.85 6.10 5.00
N VAL A 115 -13.77 7.05 5.11
CA VAL A 115 -14.43 7.66 3.97
C VAL A 115 -13.93 9.08 3.80
N ILE A 116 -13.55 9.44 2.58
CA ILE A 116 -13.22 10.82 2.22
C ILE A 116 -14.24 11.35 1.23
N ASP A 117 -14.62 12.60 1.37
CA ASP A 117 -15.48 13.29 0.41
C ASP A 117 -14.62 14.01 -0.64
N VAL A 118 -14.76 13.62 -1.89
CA VAL A 118 -14.09 14.25 -3.01
C VAL A 118 -15.13 15.00 -3.85
N LYS A 119 -15.27 16.28 -3.63
CA LYS A 119 -16.24 17.15 -4.34
C LYS A 119 -17.69 16.61 -4.27
N GLY A 120 -18.12 16.17 -3.09
CA GLY A 120 -19.45 15.61 -2.87
C GLY A 120 -19.59 14.12 -3.22
N THR A 121 -18.50 13.44 -3.61
CA THR A 121 -18.50 12.01 -3.94
C THR A 121 -17.66 11.25 -2.92
N PRO A 122 -18.21 10.20 -2.26
CA PRO A 122 -17.45 9.42 -1.32
C PRO A 122 -16.42 8.53 -2.04
N LEU A 123 -15.23 8.43 -1.45
CA LEU A 123 -14.21 7.44 -1.77
C LEU A 123 -13.88 6.69 -0.47
N VAL A 124 -14.05 5.38 -0.47
CA VAL A 124 -13.69 4.51 0.64
C VAL A 124 -12.22 4.15 0.53
N VAL A 125 -11.43 4.47 1.54
CA VAL A 125 -10.06 4.00 1.69
C VAL A 125 -10.07 2.90 2.73
N ALA A 126 -9.94 1.65 2.31
CA ALA A 126 -9.94 0.49 3.18
C ALA A 126 -8.54 -0.10 3.33
N GLY A 127 -8.30 -0.83 4.41
CA GLY A 127 -7.02 -1.50 4.64
C GLY A 127 -7.18 -2.83 5.34
N LEU A 128 -6.37 -3.79 4.92
CA LEU A 128 -6.26 -5.11 5.54
C LEU A 128 -4.94 -5.23 6.28
N THR A 129 -4.97 -5.88 7.45
CA THR A 129 -3.74 -6.30 8.14
C THR A 129 -3.00 -7.35 7.32
N ASP A 130 -1.69 -7.48 7.56
CA ASP A 130 -0.88 -8.44 6.82
C ASP A 130 -1.19 -9.90 7.23
N PRO A 131 -1.22 -10.87 6.29
CA PRO A 131 -1.43 -12.29 6.60
C PRO A 131 -0.41 -12.89 7.57
N MET A 132 0.78 -12.27 7.72
CA MET A 132 1.79 -12.71 8.69
C MET A 132 1.30 -12.62 10.14
N ALA A 133 0.28 -11.81 10.40
CA ALA A 133 -0.42 -11.74 11.69
C ALA A 133 -0.76 -13.13 12.27
N ALA A 134 -1.09 -14.10 11.39
CA ALA A 134 -1.41 -15.49 11.77
C ALA A 134 -0.31 -16.15 12.58
N ARG A 135 0.96 -15.95 12.21
CA ARG A 135 2.12 -16.57 12.90
C ARG A 135 2.30 -16.07 14.33
N PHE A 136 1.70 -14.95 14.65
CA PHE A 136 1.83 -14.28 15.94
C PHE A 136 0.51 -14.29 16.73
N GLY A 137 -0.48 -15.10 16.30
CA GLY A 137 -1.78 -15.16 16.97
C GLY A 137 -2.56 -13.84 16.93
N ARG A 138 -2.32 -13.00 15.91
CA ARG A 138 -2.97 -11.70 15.73
C ARG A 138 -4.12 -11.82 14.73
N GLU A 139 -4.91 -10.76 14.63
CA GLU A 139 -6.06 -10.70 13.74
C GLU A 139 -5.66 -10.87 12.27
N LEU A 140 -6.33 -11.80 11.59
CA LEU A 140 -6.13 -12.07 10.15
C LEU A 140 -6.78 -11.00 9.27
N PRO A 141 -6.34 -10.87 7.99
CA PRO A 141 -7.03 -10.02 7.02
C PRO A 141 -8.52 -10.38 6.93
N ASN A 142 -9.38 -9.39 7.10
CA ASN A 142 -10.82 -9.55 7.09
C ASN A 142 -11.48 -8.40 6.31
N LEU A 143 -11.88 -8.66 5.07
CA LEU A 143 -12.51 -7.67 4.20
C LEU A 143 -13.88 -7.25 4.69
N GLU A 144 -14.68 -8.21 5.20
CA GLU A 144 -16.04 -7.93 5.70
C GLU A 144 -15.99 -6.93 6.86
N LYS A 145 -15.06 -7.15 7.79
CA LYS A 145 -14.83 -6.22 8.89
C LYS A 145 -14.31 -4.87 8.37
N ALA A 146 -13.36 -4.89 7.43
CA ALA A 146 -12.78 -3.68 6.86
C ALA A 146 -13.83 -2.79 6.19
N LEU A 147 -14.82 -3.37 5.52
CA LEU A 147 -15.87 -2.64 4.81
C LEU A 147 -17.20 -2.51 5.61
N PHE A 148 -17.25 -3.04 6.83
CA PHE A 148 -18.48 -2.98 7.63
C PHE A 148 -18.94 -1.54 7.84
N GLY A 149 -20.15 -1.22 7.38
CA GLY A 149 -20.74 0.13 7.49
C GLY A 149 -20.19 1.15 6.48
N SER A 150 -19.36 0.74 5.51
CA SER A 150 -18.97 1.64 4.42
C SER A 150 -20.15 1.96 3.52
N PRO A 151 -20.19 3.17 2.92
CA PRO A 151 -21.18 3.50 1.91
C PRO A 151 -20.93 2.68 0.62
N ASP A 152 -21.94 2.61 -0.23
CA ASP A 152 -21.81 2.13 -1.61
C ASP A 152 -21.04 3.20 -2.42
N ALA A 153 -19.77 2.99 -2.62
CA ALA A 153 -18.84 3.95 -3.25
C ALA A 153 -17.60 3.23 -3.78
N THR A 154 -16.81 3.93 -4.60
CA THR A 154 -15.50 3.41 -5.06
C THR A 154 -14.62 3.05 -3.87
N VAL A 155 -14.04 1.84 -3.88
CA VAL A 155 -13.19 1.31 -2.81
C VAL A 155 -11.73 1.20 -3.28
N LEU A 156 -10.87 2.00 -2.67
CA LEU A 156 -9.42 1.89 -2.73
C LEU A 156 -8.94 1.05 -1.55
N LEU A 157 -8.49 -0.17 -1.81
CA LEU A 157 -7.97 -1.09 -0.80
C LEU A 157 -6.45 -1.00 -0.70
N LEU A 158 -5.93 -0.82 0.50
CA LEU A 158 -4.52 -0.99 0.83
C LEU A 158 -4.31 -2.37 1.44
N ALA A 159 -3.39 -3.15 0.87
CA ALA A 159 -3.04 -4.47 1.39
C ALA A 159 -1.61 -4.80 0.99
N HIS A 160 -0.73 -5.02 1.96
CA HIS A 160 0.71 -5.19 1.68
C HIS A 160 0.98 -6.33 0.71
N GLN A 161 0.46 -7.53 0.99
CA GLN A 161 0.68 -8.71 0.13
C GLN A 161 -0.27 -8.77 -1.05
N PRO A 162 0.23 -8.84 -2.30
CA PRO A 162 -0.60 -8.78 -3.51
C PRO A 162 -1.54 -9.99 -3.68
N LYS A 163 -1.21 -11.15 -3.11
CA LYS A 163 -2.07 -12.35 -3.18
C LYS A 163 -3.45 -12.19 -2.56
N LEU A 164 -3.64 -11.19 -1.67
CA LEU A 164 -4.96 -10.88 -1.12
C LEU A 164 -5.94 -10.46 -2.21
N ALA A 165 -5.47 -9.95 -3.36
CA ALA A 165 -6.31 -9.59 -4.50
C ALA A 165 -7.21 -10.74 -4.96
N PHE A 166 -6.71 -11.98 -4.96
CA PHE A 166 -7.52 -13.15 -5.32
C PHE A 166 -8.66 -13.46 -4.34
N LYS A 167 -8.53 -13.00 -3.09
CA LYS A 167 -9.54 -13.19 -2.05
C LYS A 167 -10.60 -12.09 -2.01
N VAL A 168 -10.27 -10.92 -2.57
CA VAL A 168 -11.13 -9.72 -2.49
C VAL A 168 -11.76 -9.36 -3.84
N ALA A 169 -11.28 -9.94 -4.95
CA ALA A 169 -11.85 -9.74 -6.27
C ALA A 169 -13.34 -10.14 -6.31
N GLY A 170 -14.17 -9.25 -6.87
CA GLY A 170 -15.63 -9.44 -6.93
C GLY A 170 -16.36 -9.18 -5.61
N ARG A 171 -15.69 -8.62 -4.59
CA ARG A 171 -16.26 -8.37 -3.26
C ARG A 171 -16.33 -6.88 -2.93
N GLY A 172 -16.62 -6.04 -3.92
CA GLY A 172 -16.81 -4.59 -3.71
C GLY A 172 -15.51 -3.81 -3.56
N VAL A 173 -14.40 -4.32 -4.11
CA VAL A 173 -13.11 -3.61 -4.17
C VAL A 173 -12.79 -3.29 -5.63
N ASP A 174 -12.52 -2.03 -5.94
CA ASP A 174 -12.25 -1.57 -7.30
C ASP A 174 -10.76 -1.53 -7.63
N LEU A 175 -9.94 -1.06 -6.70
CA LEU A 175 -8.49 -0.97 -6.83
C LEU A 175 -7.80 -1.41 -5.55
N GLN A 176 -6.86 -2.35 -5.66
CA GLN A 176 -5.94 -2.72 -4.58
C GLN A 176 -4.53 -2.19 -4.86
N LEU A 177 -3.91 -1.58 -3.84
CA LEU A 177 -2.50 -1.18 -3.85
C LEU A 177 -1.70 -2.08 -2.93
N SER A 178 -0.62 -2.67 -3.46
CA SER A 178 0.25 -3.61 -2.75
C SER A 178 1.73 -3.32 -2.96
N GLY A 179 2.58 -3.88 -2.10
CA GLY A 179 4.03 -3.88 -2.19
C GLY A 179 4.61 -5.30 -2.10
N HIS A 180 5.47 -5.56 -1.11
CA HIS A 180 5.97 -6.85 -0.67
C HIS A 180 6.98 -7.55 -1.60
N THR A 181 6.79 -7.50 -2.91
CA THR A 181 7.56 -8.30 -3.88
C THR A 181 8.91 -7.70 -4.25
N HIS A 182 9.12 -6.42 -3.93
CA HIS A 182 10.28 -5.63 -4.37
C HIS A 182 10.57 -5.67 -5.88
N GLY A 183 9.55 -6.05 -6.70
CA GLY A 183 9.74 -6.29 -8.12
C GLY A 183 10.73 -7.41 -8.42
N GLY A 184 10.96 -8.31 -7.45
CA GLY A 184 11.84 -9.45 -7.52
C GLY A 184 13.32 -9.15 -7.33
N GLN A 185 13.72 -7.89 -7.08
CA GLN A 185 15.07 -7.41 -6.79
C GLN A 185 16.18 -7.80 -7.81
N ALA A 186 16.29 -9.07 -8.20
CA ALA A 186 17.24 -9.56 -9.17
C ALA A 186 16.60 -10.69 -10.04
N PRO A 187 17.07 -10.94 -11.28
CA PRO A 187 16.39 -11.83 -12.22
C PRO A 187 16.07 -13.24 -11.68
N GLY A 188 17.01 -13.91 -11.04
CA GLY A 188 16.79 -15.25 -10.47
C GLY A 188 15.82 -15.22 -9.27
N ILE A 189 15.91 -14.20 -8.43
CA ILE A 189 15.00 -14.01 -7.29
C ILE A 189 13.62 -13.60 -7.80
N ALA A 190 13.53 -12.81 -8.86
CA ALA A 190 12.28 -12.42 -9.48
C ALA A 190 11.42 -13.63 -9.85
N PHE A 191 12.01 -14.65 -10.46
CA PHE A 191 11.31 -15.88 -10.81
C PHE A 191 10.73 -16.60 -9.59
N VAL A 192 11.51 -16.71 -8.51
CA VAL A 192 11.05 -17.33 -7.25
C VAL A 192 9.97 -16.49 -6.59
N THR A 193 10.17 -15.18 -6.51
CA THR A 193 9.21 -14.25 -5.90
C THR A 193 7.87 -14.26 -6.64
N GLU A 194 7.90 -14.22 -7.96
CA GLU A 194 6.70 -14.31 -8.80
C GLU A 194 5.93 -15.60 -8.54
N ARG A 195 6.63 -16.73 -8.49
CA ARG A 195 6.02 -18.03 -8.21
C ARG A 195 5.42 -18.13 -6.82
N LEU A 196 6.11 -17.58 -5.80
CA LEU A 196 5.61 -17.51 -4.43
C LEU A 196 4.43 -16.56 -4.28
N ASN A 197 4.27 -15.60 -5.19
CA ASN A 197 3.18 -14.64 -5.23
C ASN A 197 2.13 -14.94 -6.31
N ALA A 198 2.00 -16.21 -6.73
CA ALA A 198 0.97 -16.68 -7.67
C ALA A 198 1.00 -15.92 -9.03
N GLY A 199 2.19 -15.64 -9.56
CA GLY A 199 2.38 -14.91 -10.81
C GLY A 199 2.36 -13.36 -10.65
N LEU A 200 2.25 -12.86 -9.44
CA LEU A 200 2.20 -11.43 -9.15
C LEU A 200 3.59 -10.91 -8.76
N LEU A 201 4.11 -9.93 -9.50
CA LEU A 201 5.45 -9.40 -9.24
C LEU A 201 5.51 -7.88 -9.14
N LYS A 202 5.04 -7.15 -10.14
CA LYS A 202 5.10 -5.68 -10.20
C LYS A 202 4.18 -5.10 -11.28
N GLY A 203 3.72 -3.87 -11.07
CA GLY A 203 2.91 -3.14 -12.04
C GLY A 203 1.41 -3.44 -11.92
N LEU A 204 0.69 -3.20 -13.00
CA LEU A 204 -0.77 -3.26 -13.04
C LEU A 204 -1.25 -4.63 -13.51
N TYR A 205 -2.18 -5.20 -12.78
CA TYR A 205 -2.89 -6.44 -13.10
C TYR A 205 -4.40 -6.21 -13.12
N ASN A 206 -5.09 -7.04 -13.87
CA ASN A 206 -6.53 -7.18 -13.84
C ASN A 206 -6.86 -8.55 -13.24
N ILE A 207 -7.47 -8.58 -12.07
CA ILE A 207 -7.79 -9.80 -11.34
C ILE A 207 -9.29 -10.09 -11.55
N PRO A 208 -9.63 -11.16 -12.27
CA PRO A 208 -11.03 -11.48 -12.52
C PRO A 208 -11.73 -11.89 -11.22
N ALA A 209 -13.00 -11.52 -11.09
CA ALA A 209 -13.86 -12.06 -10.05
C ALA A 209 -14.10 -13.56 -10.28
N ALA A 210 -13.88 -14.37 -9.24
CA ALA A 210 -13.86 -15.82 -9.40
C ALA A 210 -15.21 -16.45 -9.81
N GLU A 211 -16.36 -15.89 -9.43
CA GLU A 211 -17.68 -16.55 -9.66
C GLU A 211 -18.91 -15.62 -9.70
N THR A 212 -18.82 -14.31 -9.45
CA THR A 212 -20.02 -13.52 -9.13
C THR A 212 -20.52 -12.58 -10.22
N GLY A 213 -19.86 -12.51 -11.36
CA GLY A 213 -20.21 -11.51 -12.38
C GLY A 213 -19.98 -10.05 -11.95
N ALA A 214 -19.48 -9.82 -10.74
CA ALA A 214 -19.02 -8.53 -10.28
C ALA A 214 -17.75 -8.11 -11.05
N GLY A 215 -17.52 -6.81 -11.19
CA GLY A 215 -16.42 -6.25 -11.95
C GLY A 215 -15.03 -6.77 -11.58
N ASN A 216 -14.09 -6.62 -12.48
CA ASN A 216 -12.70 -7.00 -12.25
C ASN A 216 -12.03 -6.07 -11.24
N LEU A 217 -11.20 -6.63 -10.37
CA LEU A 217 -10.34 -5.87 -9.47
C LEU A 217 -9.09 -5.38 -10.20
N ARG A 218 -8.80 -4.10 -10.13
CA ARG A 218 -7.49 -3.57 -10.52
C ARG A 218 -6.51 -3.77 -9.36
N LEU A 219 -5.34 -4.34 -9.62
CA LEU A 219 -4.26 -4.50 -8.64
C LEU A 219 -3.01 -3.80 -9.14
N TYR A 220 -2.48 -2.85 -8.36
CA TYR A 220 -1.17 -2.28 -8.64
C TYR A 220 -0.17 -2.72 -7.58
N ILE A 221 0.96 -3.28 -8.03
CA ILE A 221 2.05 -3.75 -7.16
C ILE A 221 3.24 -2.82 -7.32
N ASN A 222 3.55 -2.09 -6.25
CA ASN A 222 4.73 -1.23 -6.15
C ASN A 222 5.98 -2.09 -5.96
N ARG A 223 7.09 -1.70 -6.60
CA ARG A 223 8.38 -2.41 -6.49
C ARG A 223 9.15 -2.12 -5.21
N GLY A 224 8.53 -1.39 -4.28
CA GLY A 224 9.19 -0.93 -3.06
C GLY A 224 10.10 0.27 -3.28
N THR A 225 10.09 1.20 -2.33
CA THR A 225 10.85 2.44 -2.41
C THR A 225 12.33 2.19 -2.14
N TYR A 226 12.63 1.38 -1.14
CA TYR A 226 14.00 1.05 -0.76
C TYR A 226 14.30 -0.45 -0.80
N LEU A 227 15.45 -0.82 -0.28
CA LEU A 227 15.97 -2.19 -0.25
C LEU A 227 15.65 -2.84 1.07
N TRP A 228 15.27 -4.10 1.01
CA TRP A 228 15.20 -4.93 2.19
C TRP A 228 16.60 -5.33 2.66
N ASN A 229 16.89 -5.19 3.96
CA ASN A 229 18.20 -5.48 4.55
C ASN A 229 18.65 -6.94 4.37
N GLY A 230 17.72 -7.90 4.32
CA GLY A 230 18.03 -9.29 4.13
C GLY A 230 18.63 -9.61 2.75
N PHE A 231 18.35 -8.76 1.75
CA PHE A 231 18.95 -8.82 0.41
C PHE A 231 19.09 -7.41 -0.17
N PRO A 232 20.11 -6.63 0.25
CA PRO A 232 20.25 -5.22 -0.09
C PRO A 232 20.82 -4.98 -1.50
N LEU A 233 20.28 -5.69 -2.50
CA LEU A 233 20.73 -5.62 -3.89
C LEU A 233 19.53 -5.52 -4.83
N ARG A 234 19.60 -4.62 -5.83
CA ARG A 234 18.67 -4.58 -6.96
C ARG A 234 19.45 -4.64 -8.28
N ILE A 235 19.04 -5.58 -9.16
CA ILE A 235 19.58 -5.72 -10.51
C ILE A 235 18.41 -5.80 -11.49
N GLY A 236 18.35 -4.87 -12.45
CA GLY A 236 17.26 -4.82 -13.43
C GLY A 236 15.91 -4.30 -12.91
N THR A 237 15.87 -3.83 -11.67
CA THR A 237 14.71 -3.12 -11.10
C THR A 237 15.17 -1.93 -10.27
N THR A 238 14.40 -0.85 -10.25
CA THR A 238 14.68 0.36 -9.48
C THR A 238 13.70 0.53 -8.35
N GLY A 239 14.09 1.26 -7.29
CA GLY A 239 13.16 1.73 -6.27
C GLY A 239 12.06 2.60 -6.88
N GLU A 240 10.89 2.63 -6.23
CA GLU A 240 9.71 3.25 -6.79
C GLU A 240 8.94 4.08 -5.76
N VAL A 241 8.57 5.29 -6.16
CA VAL A 241 7.45 6.07 -5.64
C VAL A 241 6.53 6.29 -6.83
N THR A 242 5.25 5.92 -6.72
CA THR A 242 4.32 5.95 -7.84
C THR A 242 3.21 6.95 -7.59
N LEU A 243 3.01 7.86 -8.55
CA LEU A 243 1.79 8.65 -8.63
C LEU A 243 0.80 7.89 -9.52
N ILE A 244 -0.26 7.41 -8.92
CA ILE A 244 -1.38 6.75 -9.57
C ILE A 244 -2.46 7.79 -9.81
N THR A 245 -2.97 7.88 -11.05
CA THR A 245 -4.11 8.72 -11.38
C THR A 245 -5.29 7.83 -11.73
N LEU A 246 -6.38 7.97 -11.02
CA LEU A 246 -7.62 7.24 -11.32
C LEU A 246 -8.22 7.80 -12.60
N LYS A 247 -8.69 6.90 -13.47
CA LYS A 247 -9.35 7.26 -14.72
C LYS A 247 -10.67 6.51 -14.86
N LYS A 248 -11.68 7.20 -15.39
CA LYS A 248 -12.92 6.55 -15.77
C LYS A 248 -12.65 5.61 -16.95
N SER A 249 -13.12 4.37 -16.85
CA SER A 249 -13.13 3.45 -18.00
C SER A 249 -14.02 4.02 -19.12
N SER A 250 -13.53 3.96 -20.36
CA SER A 250 -14.26 4.40 -21.55
C SER A 250 -15.41 3.46 -21.87
#